data_19d472841b9c4f1ee33115dac0dc75b3
#
_entry.id   19d472841b9c4f1ee33115dac0dc75b3
#
_cell.length_a   1.000
_cell.length_b   1.000
_cell.length_c   1.000
_cell.angle_alpha   90.00
_cell.angle_beta   90.00
_cell.angle_gamma   90.00
#
_symmetry.space_group_name_H-M   'P 1'
#
loop_
_entity.id
_entity.type
_entity.pdbx_description
1 polymer ?
#
loop_
_entity_poly.entity_id
_entity_poly.type
_entity_poly.pdbx_seq_one_letter_code
_entity_poly.pdbx_strand_id
1 'polypeptide(L)'
;MKTIRCNQNFLSRYNYLKKSGKKFKISKTSSSHIIEVGDKKYIYSGSHINKKEMIMQIKIKSEIVKNLPNLSNNTKSLMNNIVKTNYFKFHNKMQSLDQTGEVVEINDVWEMDITKAYYQTARNLGFISDDFYQKCLKIPKSWRLRLLGSIATKKIIEHYDKTNLDSIEIKTDKVLRSVWDTITNQVDKCMSDCSEMIQKHFLFYWVDGIYFVEKSGHKKLCKNLINFVMEQYDYECTIEKLDRVEAVSLKRQIRLYVYKDGKKKSEFSVPKKRIKKSYLSSEKN
;
A
#
# COMPACT_ATOMS: atom_id res chain seq x y z
N MET A 1 -31.24 11.91 15.93
CA MET A 1 -30.65 10.59 15.68
C MET A 1 -29.14 10.74 15.56
N LYS A 2 -28.35 10.09 16.44
CA LYS A 2 -26.90 10.18 16.44
C LYS A 2 -26.32 9.24 15.37
N THR A 3 -25.53 9.77 14.43
CA THR A 3 -24.89 8.97 13.38
C THR A 3 -23.49 8.53 13.82
N ILE A 4 -23.22 7.23 13.76
CA ILE A 4 -21.94 6.61 14.13
C ILE A 4 -21.40 5.90 12.90
N ARG A 5 -20.21 6.30 12.42
CA ARG A 5 -19.51 5.59 11.35
C ARG A 5 -18.67 4.48 11.94
N CYS A 6 -18.92 3.26 11.50
CA CYS A 6 -18.24 2.07 12.00
C CYS A 6 -17.28 1.53 10.96
N ASN A 7 -16.02 1.37 11.34
CA ASN A 7 -14.99 0.72 10.48
C ASN A 7 -15.04 -0.81 10.58
N GLN A 8 -16.18 -1.40 10.98
CA GLN A 8 -16.21 -2.77 11.46
C GLN A 8 -17.32 -3.63 10.87
N ASN A 9 -17.23 -4.93 11.25
CA ASN A 9 -18.02 -6.01 10.73
C ASN A 9 -19.51 -5.83 11.05
N PHE A 10 -20.29 -5.40 10.06
CA PHE A 10 -21.75 -5.34 10.09
C PHE A 10 -22.39 -6.62 10.66
N LEU A 11 -21.86 -7.79 10.30
CA LEU A 11 -22.43 -9.08 10.73
C LEU A 11 -22.34 -9.30 12.24
N SER A 12 -21.27 -8.85 12.89
CA SER A 12 -21.13 -9.00 14.35
C SER A 12 -22.22 -8.22 15.08
N ARG A 13 -22.45 -6.97 14.68
CA ARG A 13 -23.52 -6.19 15.29
C ARG A 13 -24.91 -6.68 14.93
N TYR A 14 -25.13 -7.08 13.69
CA TYR A 14 -26.38 -7.70 13.28
C TYR A 14 -26.73 -8.91 14.12
N ASN A 15 -25.78 -9.85 14.29
CA ASN A 15 -25.96 -11.05 15.07
C ASN A 15 -26.22 -10.75 16.56
N TYR A 16 -25.50 -9.77 17.11
CA TYR A 16 -25.70 -9.30 18.48
C TYR A 16 -27.13 -8.77 18.67
N LEU A 17 -27.57 -7.83 17.81
CA LEU A 17 -28.91 -7.24 17.91
C LEU A 17 -30.01 -8.29 17.74
N LYS A 18 -29.82 -9.24 16.84
CA LYS A 18 -30.74 -10.37 16.66
C LYS A 18 -30.86 -11.22 17.92
N LYS A 19 -29.75 -11.52 18.59
CA LYS A 19 -29.73 -12.27 19.85
C LYS A 19 -30.30 -11.48 21.03
N SER A 20 -30.13 -10.16 21.04
CA SER A 20 -30.59 -9.29 22.12
C SER A 20 -32.09 -9.00 22.11
N GLY A 21 -32.84 -9.46 21.10
CA GLY A 21 -34.30 -9.22 20.95
C GLY A 21 -34.67 -7.76 20.70
N LYS A 22 -33.70 -6.87 20.44
CA LYS A 22 -33.97 -5.44 20.19
C LYS A 22 -34.52 -5.21 18.81
N LYS A 23 -35.50 -4.31 18.71
CA LYS A 23 -36.00 -3.87 17.40
C LYS A 23 -34.95 -2.99 16.71
N PHE A 24 -34.60 -3.33 15.48
CA PHE A 24 -33.68 -2.57 14.65
C PHE A 24 -34.12 -2.61 13.18
N LYS A 25 -33.72 -1.58 12.41
CA LYS A 25 -33.98 -1.49 11.00
C LYS A 25 -32.65 -1.59 10.25
N ILE A 26 -32.65 -2.33 9.15
CA ILE A 26 -31.50 -2.43 8.25
C ILE A 26 -31.85 -1.76 6.93
N SER A 27 -30.93 -0.95 6.44
CA SER A 27 -30.94 -0.45 5.08
C SER A 27 -29.56 -0.64 4.45
N LYS A 28 -29.53 -0.72 3.11
CA LYS A 28 -28.31 -0.90 2.33
C LYS A 28 -28.21 0.18 1.28
N THR A 29 -27.03 0.77 1.15
CA THR A 29 -26.66 1.62 0.02
C THR A 29 -25.69 0.85 -0.89
N SER A 30 -25.29 1.44 -2.01
CA SER A 30 -24.29 0.86 -2.92
C SER A 30 -22.94 0.59 -2.25
N SER A 31 -22.60 1.34 -1.18
CA SER A 31 -21.29 1.29 -0.53
C SER A 31 -21.33 1.04 0.99
N SER A 32 -22.52 0.92 1.59
CA SER A 32 -22.66 0.82 3.04
C SER A 32 -23.85 0.01 3.47
N HIS A 33 -23.73 -0.67 4.63
CA HIS A 33 -24.87 -1.17 5.40
C HIS A 33 -25.17 -0.21 6.54
N ILE A 34 -26.44 -0.02 6.82
CA ILE A 34 -26.89 0.88 7.88
C ILE A 34 -27.76 0.08 8.84
N ILE A 35 -27.50 0.19 10.12
CA ILE A 35 -28.36 -0.35 11.19
C ILE A 35 -28.87 0.82 12.01
N GLU A 36 -30.18 0.92 12.17
CA GLU A 36 -30.83 1.91 13.01
C GLU A 36 -31.42 1.21 14.24
N VAL A 37 -31.06 1.66 15.43
CA VAL A 37 -31.50 1.13 16.73
C VAL A 37 -31.83 2.28 17.64
N GLY A 38 -33.09 2.48 17.99
CA GLY A 38 -33.55 3.62 18.77
C GLY A 38 -33.17 4.95 18.09
N ASP A 39 -32.48 5.81 18.82
CA ASP A 39 -32.02 7.11 18.34
C ASP A 39 -30.65 7.08 17.61
N LYS A 40 -30.05 5.89 17.43
CA LYS A 40 -28.71 5.71 16.88
C LYS A 40 -28.75 5.10 15.49
N LYS A 41 -27.95 5.69 14.58
CA LYS A 41 -27.74 5.20 13.22
C LYS A 41 -26.26 4.80 13.05
N TYR A 42 -26.03 3.52 12.77
CA TYR A 42 -24.71 2.96 12.55
C TYR A 42 -24.48 2.73 11.07
N ILE A 43 -23.45 3.36 10.52
CA ILE A 43 -23.07 3.24 9.11
C ILE A 43 -21.81 2.40 9.01
N TYR A 44 -21.93 1.24 8.40
CA TYR A 44 -20.85 0.30 8.10
C TYR A 44 -20.44 0.51 6.64
N SER A 45 -19.44 1.34 6.42
CA SER A 45 -18.79 1.44 5.12
C SER A 45 -17.80 0.29 4.99
N GLY A 46 -18.07 -0.65 4.12
CA GLY A 46 -17.21 -1.78 3.87
C GLY A 46 -17.28 -2.19 2.41
N SER A 47 -16.14 -2.44 1.80
CA SER A 47 -16.10 -3.27 0.62
C SER A 47 -16.76 -4.60 0.97
N HIS A 48 -17.79 -4.99 0.23
CA HIS A 48 -18.30 -6.35 0.32
C HIS A 48 -17.18 -7.29 -0.12
N ILE A 49 -16.45 -7.85 0.85
CA ILE A 49 -15.58 -8.97 0.58
C ILE A 49 -16.52 -10.11 0.18
N ASN A 50 -16.53 -10.48 -1.08
CA ASN A 50 -17.34 -11.60 -1.49
C ASN A 50 -16.77 -12.89 -0.89
N LYS A 51 -17.58 -13.94 -0.82
CA LYS A 51 -17.19 -15.23 -0.24
C LYS A 51 -15.88 -15.78 -0.84
N LYS A 52 -15.67 -15.59 -2.14
CA LYS A 52 -14.44 -16.05 -2.84
C LYS A 52 -13.21 -15.26 -2.37
N GLU A 53 -13.34 -13.94 -2.22
CA GLU A 53 -12.26 -13.08 -1.70
C GLU A 53 -11.90 -13.44 -0.25
N MET A 54 -12.92 -13.71 0.60
CA MET A 54 -12.68 -14.14 1.99
C MET A 54 -11.96 -15.50 2.06
N ILE A 55 -12.34 -16.45 1.22
CA ILE A 55 -11.64 -17.75 1.12
C ILE A 55 -10.18 -17.53 0.71
N MET A 56 -9.93 -16.64 -0.24
CA MET A 56 -8.55 -16.34 -0.67
C MET A 56 -7.74 -15.64 0.41
N GLN A 57 -8.35 -14.76 1.23
CA GLN A 57 -7.67 -14.18 2.40
C GLN A 57 -7.23 -15.26 3.41
N ILE A 58 -8.07 -16.25 3.66
CA ILE A 58 -7.72 -17.38 4.52
C ILE A 58 -6.58 -18.18 3.90
N LYS A 59 -6.66 -18.48 2.61
CA LYS A 59 -5.63 -19.25 1.90
C LYS A 59 -4.27 -18.57 1.93
N ILE A 60 -4.18 -17.25 1.68
CA ILE A 60 -2.90 -16.54 1.69
C ILE A 60 -2.28 -16.53 3.10
N LYS A 61 -3.09 -16.33 4.14
CA LYS A 61 -2.62 -16.40 5.52
C LYS A 61 -2.11 -17.79 5.87
N SER A 62 -2.85 -18.83 5.49
CA SER A 62 -2.46 -20.22 5.71
C SER A 62 -1.18 -20.59 4.97
N GLU A 63 -1.02 -20.14 3.73
CA GLU A 63 0.19 -20.37 2.92
C GLU A 63 1.41 -19.72 3.59
N ILE A 64 1.29 -18.46 4.02
CA ILE A 64 2.37 -17.77 4.73
C ILE A 64 2.74 -18.53 6.00
N VAL A 65 1.77 -18.84 6.86
CA VAL A 65 2.02 -19.53 8.14
C VAL A 65 2.70 -20.91 7.91
N LYS A 66 2.28 -21.64 6.89
CA LYS A 66 2.89 -22.91 6.49
C LYS A 66 4.38 -22.77 6.12
N ASN A 67 4.75 -21.69 5.47
CA ASN A 67 6.11 -21.49 4.97
C ASN A 67 7.05 -20.85 6.02
N LEU A 68 6.54 -20.22 7.08
CA LEU A 68 7.34 -19.55 8.13
C LEU A 68 8.48 -20.43 8.70
N PRO A 69 8.27 -21.71 9.04
CA PRO A 69 9.34 -22.56 9.59
C PRO A 69 10.51 -22.74 8.63
N ASN A 70 10.23 -22.75 7.32
CA ASN A 70 11.18 -23.07 6.25
C ASN A 70 11.86 -21.85 5.62
N LEU A 71 11.65 -20.65 6.19
CA LEU A 71 12.27 -19.43 5.68
C LEU A 71 13.80 -19.47 5.80
N SER A 72 14.48 -18.90 4.82
CA SER A 72 15.92 -18.72 4.86
C SER A 72 16.37 -17.89 6.06
N ASN A 73 17.62 -18.07 6.50
CA ASN A 73 18.19 -17.24 7.58
C ASN A 73 18.21 -15.76 7.21
N ASN A 74 18.45 -15.44 5.93
CA ASN A 74 18.38 -14.07 5.42
C ASN A 74 16.97 -13.48 5.61
N THR A 75 15.92 -14.19 5.18
CA THR A 75 14.53 -13.73 5.35
C THR A 75 14.18 -13.55 6.83
N LYS A 76 14.58 -14.49 7.70
CA LYS A 76 14.38 -14.36 9.16
C LYS A 76 15.10 -13.14 9.73
N SER A 77 16.32 -12.85 9.26
CA SER A 77 17.06 -11.64 9.64
C SER A 77 16.33 -10.37 9.21
N LEU A 78 15.82 -10.32 7.97
CA LEU A 78 15.03 -9.18 7.49
C LEU A 78 13.77 -8.95 8.34
N MET A 79 13.08 -10.01 8.76
CA MET A 79 11.90 -9.91 9.64
C MET A 79 12.22 -9.35 11.02
N ASN A 80 13.43 -9.56 11.52
CA ASN A 80 13.87 -9.07 12.83
C ASN A 80 14.40 -7.62 12.76
N ASN A 81 14.83 -7.16 11.59
CA ASN A 81 15.46 -5.85 11.38
C ASN A 81 14.57 -4.91 10.55
N ILE A 82 13.28 -4.87 10.83
CA ILE A 82 12.33 -4.03 10.11
C ILE A 82 12.56 -2.56 10.42
N VAL A 83 12.83 -1.78 9.38
CA VAL A 83 12.94 -0.32 9.43
C VAL A 83 11.60 0.29 9.00
N LYS A 84 11.19 1.39 9.63
CA LYS A 84 9.99 2.08 9.21
C LYS A 84 10.21 2.79 7.88
N THR A 85 9.55 2.34 6.83
CA THR A 85 9.65 2.91 5.49
C THR A 85 8.74 4.12 5.31
N ASN A 86 9.14 5.02 4.42
CA ASN A 86 8.33 6.17 4.03
C ASN A 86 7.50 5.92 2.76
N TYR A 87 7.82 4.86 2.01
CA TYR A 87 7.20 4.48 0.73
C TYR A 87 7.33 5.54 -0.38
N PHE A 88 8.12 6.57 -0.18
CA PHE A 88 8.40 7.59 -1.18
C PHE A 88 9.66 8.38 -0.85
N LYS A 89 10.34 8.88 -1.89
CA LYS A 89 11.49 9.79 -1.80
C LYS A 89 11.39 10.79 -2.95
N PHE A 90 11.81 12.03 -2.72
CA PHE A 90 11.80 13.09 -3.73
C PHE A 90 13.19 13.65 -3.93
N HIS A 91 13.50 14.03 -5.17
CA HIS A 91 14.70 14.81 -5.46
C HIS A 91 14.57 16.24 -4.90
N ASN A 92 15.69 16.84 -4.54
CA ASN A 92 15.75 18.18 -3.90
C ASN A 92 14.99 19.27 -4.66
N LYS A 93 14.99 19.25 -5.99
CA LYS A 93 14.25 20.24 -6.82
C LYS A 93 12.73 20.19 -6.62
N MET A 94 12.16 19.05 -6.30
CA MET A 94 10.72 18.94 -6.04
C MET A 94 10.35 19.31 -4.60
N GLN A 95 11.35 19.43 -3.76
CA GLN A 95 11.21 19.70 -2.34
C GLN A 95 11.23 21.19 -2.04
N SER A 96 11.78 22.02 -2.96
CA SER A 96 11.79 23.50 -2.90
C SER A 96 10.44 24.14 -3.21
N LEU A 97 9.39 23.36 -3.47
CA LEU A 97 8.01 23.82 -3.66
C LEU A 97 7.38 24.29 -2.34
N ASP A 98 7.87 25.39 -1.79
CA ASP A 98 7.41 25.88 -0.48
C ASP A 98 6.19 26.81 -0.56
N GLN A 99 6.05 27.58 -1.64
CA GLN A 99 4.96 28.53 -1.81
C GLN A 99 3.67 27.85 -2.29
N THR A 100 2.55 28.18 -1.66
CA THR A 100 1.24 27.68 -2.08
C THR A 100 0.87 28.25 -3.46
N GLY A 101 0.48 27.36 -4.38
CA GLY A 101 0.15 27.73 -5.75
C GLY A 101 1.31 27.60 -6.74
N GLU A 102 2.53 27.33 -6.26
CA GLU A 102 3.67 27.07 -7.14
C GLU A 102 3.47 25.76 -7.90
N VAL A 103 3.76 25.80 -9.20
CA VAL A 103 3.66 24.65 -10.11
C VAL A 103 4.99 24.46 -10.81
N VAL A 104 5.49 23.24 -10.79
CA VAL A 104 6.67 22.83 -11.56
C VAL A 104 6.26 21.72 -12.53
N GLU A 105 6.51 21.97 -13.82
CA GLU A 105 6.33 20.99 -14.89
C GLU A 105 7.68 20.39 -15.29
N ILE A 106 7.76 19.08 -15.43
CA ILE A 106 8.96 18.34 -15.81
C ILE A 106 8.61 17.44 -16.98
N ASN A 107 9.31 17.63 -18.09
CA ASN A 107 9.17 16.85 -19.32
C ASN A 107 10.26 15.79 -19.43
N ASP A 108 10.22 14.94 -20.47
CA ASP A 108 11.16 13.82 -20.70
C ASP A 108 11.24 12.84 -19.54
N VAL A 109 10.11 12.57 -18.91
CA VAL A 109 10.00 11.69 -17.76
C VAL A 109 9.82 10.23 -18.19
N TRP A 110 10.44 9.35 -17.45
CA TRP A 110 10.29 7.90 -17.56
C TRP A 110 9.80 7.34 -16.23
N GLU A 111 9.01 6.29 -16.29
CA GLU A 111 8.59 5.53 -15.14
C GLU A 111 9.07 4.08 -15.27
N MET A 112 9.71 3.57 -14.21
CA MET A 112 9.88 2.13 -14.03
C MET A 112 8.95 1.67 -12.92
N ASP A 113 8.13 0.66 -13.19
CA ASP A 113 7.19 0.06 -12.25
C ASP A 113 7.52 -1.42 -12.05
N ILE A 114 7.63 -1.87 -10.79
CA ILE A 114 7.84 -3.28 -10.49
C ILE A 114 6.53 -4.03 -10.69
N THR A 115 6.54 -4.98 -11.59
CA THR A 115 5.36 -5.78 -11.90
C THR A 115 4.93 -6.59 -10.67
N LYS A 116 3.75 -6.28 -10.09
CA LYS A 116 3.20 -7.04 -8.93
C LYS A 116 4.15 -7.09 -7.73
N ALA A 117 4.84 -6.00 -7.43
CA ALA A 117 5.93 -5.86 -6.47
C ALA A 117 5.77 -6.70 -5.20
N TYR A 118 4.68 -6.52 -4.46
CA TYR A 118 4.47 -7.21 -3.19
C TYR A 118 4.34 -8.73 -3.31
N TYR A 119 3.78 -9.24 -4.43
CA TYR A 119 3.65 -10.68 -4.65
C TYR A 119 4.96 -11.30 -5.09
N GLN A 120 5.74 -10.63 -5.94
CA GLN A 120 7.08 -11.07 -6.27
C GLN A 120 7.96 -11.11 -5.02
N THR A 121 7.93 -10.05 -4.21
CA THR A 121 8.67 -9.99 -2.95
C THR A 121 8.26 -11.12 -2.00
N ALA A 122 6.96 -11.36 -1.84
CA ALA A 122 6.48 -12.46 -0.99
C ALA A 122 6.97 -13.82 -1.46
N ARG A 123 7.05 -14.05 -2.77
CA ARG A 123 7.61 -15.25 -3.40
C ARG A 123 9.11 -15.34 -3.17
N ASN A 124 9.86 -14.28 -3.50
CA ASN A 124 11.32 -14.26 -3.45
C ASN A 124 11.85 -14.44 -2.02
N LEU A 125 11.10 -13.95 -1.03
CA LEU A 125 11.40 -14.13 0.39
C LEU A 125 10.90 -15.49 0.95
N GLY A 126 10.23 -16.30 0.15
CA GLY A 126 9.73 -17.61 0.55
C GLY A 126 8.46 -17.60 1.40
N PHE A 127 7.78 -16.44 1.55
CA PHE A 127 6.52 -16.37 2.28
C PHE A 127 5.37 -17.10 1.57
N ILE A 128 5.41 -17.15 0.24
CA ILE A 128 4.48 -17.92 -0.58
C ILE A 128 5.27 -18.76 -1.59
N SER A 129 4.76 -19.94 -1.91
CA SER A 129 5.35 -20.84 -2.93
C SER A 129 5.11 -20.31 -4.35
N ASP A 130 5.93 -20.77 -5.30
CA ASP A 130 5.75 -20.45 -6.73
C ASP A 130 4.36 -20.85 -7.24
N ASP A 131 3.90 -22.04 -6.89
CA ASP A 131 2.56 -22.52 -7.23
C ASP A 131 1.46 -21.61 -6.70
N PHE A 132 1.61 -21.12 -5.47
CA PHE A 132 0.64 -20.21 -4.88
C PHE A 132 0.70 -18.82 -5.52
N TYR A 133 1.90 -18.35 -5.84
CA TYR A 133 2.12 -17.12 -6.62
C TYR A 133 1.38 -17.18 -7.95
N GLN A 134 1.57 -18.27 -8.74
CA GLN A 134 0.87 -18.43 -10.02
C GLN A 134 -0.66 -18.45 -9.88
N LYS A 135 -1.19 -19.03 -8.81
CA LYS A 135 -2.64 -18.97 -8.50
C LYS A 135 -3.09 -17.54 -8.20
N CYS A 136 -2.28 -16.75 -7.48
CA CYS A 136 -2.57 -15.36 -7.19
C CYS A 136 -2.58 -14.47 -8.44
N LEU A 137 -1.78 -14.77 -9.46
CA LEU A 137 -1.75 -14.00 -10.71
C LEU A 137 -3.08 -14.07 -11.49
N LYS A 138 -3.84 -15.15 -11.33
CA LYS A 138 -5.16 -15.34 -11.96
C LYS A 138 -6.29 -14.53 -11.28
N ILE A 139 -5.99 -13.88 -10.17
CA ILE A 139 -6.96 -13.07 -9.40
C ILE A 139 -6.97 -11.64 -9.95
N PRO A 140 -8.13 -10.96 -10.02
CA PRO A 140 -8.20 -9.56 -10.43
C PRO A 140 -7.26 -8.64 -9.63
N LYS A 141 -6.61 -7.66 -10.28
CA LYS A 141 -5.63 -6.74 -9.65
C LYS A 141 -6.19 -6.09 -8.37
N SER A 142 -7.44 -5.62 -8.39
CA SER A 142 -8.09 -4.99 -7.24
C SER A 142 -8.23 -5.91 -6.01
N TRP A 143 -8.40 -7.20 -6.23
CA TRP A 143 -8.46 -8.19 -5.14
C TRP A 143 -7.07 -8.49 -4.61
N ARG A 144 -6.07 -8.67 -5.50
CA ARG A 144 -4.70 -8.98 -5.10
C ARG A 144 -4.17 -7.98 -4.09
N LEU A 145 -4.34 -6.67 -4.36
CA LEU A 145 -3.90 -5.61 -3.45
C LEU A 145 -4.54 -5.73 -2.06
N ARG A 146 -5.86 -6.00 -2.01
CA ARG A 146 -6.58 -6.18 -0.73
C ARG A 146 -6.19 -7.46 -0.01
N LEU A 147 -5.98 -8.55 -0.75
CA LEU A 147 -5.68 -9.86 -0.18
C LEU A 147 -4.36 -9.84 0.58
N LEU A 148 -3.28 -9.41 -0.06
CA LEU A 148 -1.98 -9.35 0.60
C LEU A 148 -1.95 -8.29 1.70
N GLY A 149 -2.53 -7.10 1.47
CA GLY A 149 -2.66 -6.07 2.50
C GLY A 149 -3.47 -6.53 3.73
N SER A 150 -4.36 -7.53 3.57
CA SER A 150 -5.17 -8.04 4.69
C SER A 150 -4.37 -8.76 5.76
N ILE A 151 -3.14 -9.21 5.47
CA ILE A 151 -2.28 -9.84 6.48
C ILE A 151 -1.81 -8.84 7.55
N ALA A 152 -1.74 -7.56 7.20
CA ALA A 152 -1.33 -6.48 8.09
C ALA A 152 -2.49 -5.86 8.88
N THR A 153 -3.74 -6.25 8.59
CA THR A 153 -4.91 -5.60 9.19
C THR A 153 -5.06 -5.93 10.66
N LYS A 154 -5.35 -4.89 11.44
CA LYS A 154 -5.76 -5.06 12.84
C LYS A 154 -7.16 -5.65 12.88
N LYS A 155 -7.35 -6.69 13.69
CA LYS A 155 -8.67 -7.18 14.07
C LYS A 155 -9.15 -6.34 15.23
N ILE A 156 -10.24 -5.63 15.05
CA ILE A 156 -10.87 -4.84 16.08
C ILE A 156 -12.08 -5.65 16.58
N ILE A 157 -12.12 -5.94 17.85
CA ILE A 157 -13.21 -6.66 18.53
C ILE A 157 -13.88 -5.65 19.44
N GLU A 158 -15.16 -5.38 19.17
CA GLU A 158 -15.99 -4.55 20.06
C GLU A 158 -16.76 -5.46 20.99
N HIS A 159 -16.63 -5.22 22.26
CA HIS A 159 -17.41 -5.84 23.30
C HIS A 159 -18.56 -4.90 23.64
N TYR A 160 -19.75 -5.45 23.78
CA TYR A 160 -20.94 -4.69 24.13
C TYR A 160 -21.58 -5.29 25.38
N ASP A 161 -21.87 -4.44 26.35
CA ASP A 161 -22.84 -4.76 27.38
C ASP A 161 -24.22 -4.26 26.91
N LYS A 162 -25.12 -5.22 26.71
CA LYS A 162 -26.48 -5.00 26.12
C LYS A 162 -26.41 -4.17 24.82
N THR A 163 -26.41 -2.83 24.88
CA THR A 163 -26.33 -1.95 23.71
C THR A 163 -25.20 -0.96 23.78
N ASN A 164 -24.52 -0.89 24.90
CA ASN A 164 -23.42 0.05 25.08
C ASN A 164 -22.13 -0.63 24.68
N LEU A 165 -21.27 0.13 23.97
CA LEU A 165 -19.90 -0.30 23.71
C LEU A 165 -19.19 -0.28 25.06
N ASP A 166 -18.85 -1.46 25.56
CA ASP A 166 -18.15 -1.64 26.82
C ASP A 166 -16.64 -1.45 26.62
N SER A 167 -16.07 -2.19 25.67
CA SER A 167 -14.65 -2.10 25.41
C SER A 167 -14.32 -2.38 23.93
N ILE A 168 -13.15 -1.92 23.50
CA ILE A 168 -12.60 -2.20 22.18
C ILE A 168 -11.26 -2.92 22.36
N GLU A 169 -11.20 -4.13 21.88
CA GLU A 169 -9.96 -4.90 21.82
C GLU A 169 -9.38 -4.84 20.40
N ILE A 170 -8.11 -4.40 20.28
CA ILE A 170 -7.39 -4.38 19.01
C ILE A 170 -6.40 -5.54 19.00
N LYS A 171 -6.69 -6.55 18.19
CA LYS A 171 -5.78 -7.69 17.97
C LYS A 171 -4.99 -7.47 16.69
N THR A 172 -3.67 -7.54 16.82
CA THR A 172 -2.77 -7.56 15.67
C THR A 172 -2.02 -8.88 15.69
N ASP A 173 -2.06 -9.59 14.59
CA ASP A 173 -1.17 -10.73 14.39
C ASP A 173 0.24 -10.17 14.15
N LYS A 174 1.08 -10.24 15.17
CA LYS A 174 2.44 -9.67 15.13
C LYS A 174 3.30 -10.34 14.06
N VAL A 175 3.13 -11.65 13.85
CA VAL A 175 3.92 -12.40 12.87
C VAL A 175 3.51 -12.01 11.45
N LEU A 176 2.22 -12.04 11.13
CA LEU A 176 1.73 -11.62 9.82
C LEU A 176 1.99 -10.14 9.55
N ARG A 177 1.97 -9.30 10.59
CA ARG A 177 2.36 -7.91 10.48
C ARG A 177 3.84 -7.77 10.13
N SER A 178 4.73 -8.52 10.79
CA SER A 178 6.16 -8.55 10.48
C SER A 178 6.41 -9.01 9.04
N VAL A 179 5.70 -10.05 8.56
CA VAL A 179 5.76 -10.47 7.14
C VAL A 179 5.42 -9.31 6.20
N TRP A 180 4.31 -8.63 6.44
CA TRP A 180 3.92 -7.49 5.61
C TRP A 180 4.95 -6.37 5.63
N ASP A 181 5.42 -6.01 6.82
CA ASP A 181 6.41 -4.95 6.99
C ASP A 181 7.74 -5.34 6.31
N THR A 182 8.15 -6.61 6.34
CA THR A 182 9.32 -7.11 5.61
C THR A 182 9.14 -7.00 4.09
N ILE A 183 7.99 -7.42 3.56
CA ILE A 183 7.68 -7.30 2.13
C ILE A 183 7.76 -5.84 1.69
N THR A 184 7.13 -4.93 2.42
CA THR A 184 7.11 -3.51 2.07
C THR A 184 8.46 -2.84 2.21
N ASN A 185 9.25 -3.23 3.23
CA ASN A 185 10.63 -2.77 3.38
C ASN A 185 11.52 -3.18 2.21
N GLN A 186 11.37 -4.40 1.73
CA GLN A 186 12.20 -4.89 0.62
C GLN A 186 11.89 -4.15 -0.70
N VAL A 187 10.60 -3.82 -0.94
CA VAL A 187 10.23 -2.99 -2.09
C VAL A 187 10.79 -1.58 -1.95
N ASP A 188 10.64 -0.95 -0.78
CA ASP A 188 11.15 0.40 -0.50
C ASP A 188 12.69 0.45 -0.62
N LYS A 189 13.39 -0.57 -0.14
CA LYS A 189 14.84 -0.72 -0.31
C LYS A 189 15.23 -0.76 -1.78
N CYS A 190 14.56 -1.58 -2.59
CA CYS A 190 14.80 -1.64 -4.03
C CYS A 190 14.63 -0.25 -4.69
N MET A 191 13.55 0.47 -4.37
CA MET A 191 13.33 1.82 -4.90
C MET A 191 14.39 2.81 -4.43
N SER A 192 14.85 2.72 -3.18
CA SER A 192 15.93 3.55 -2.66
C SER A 192 17.25 3.29 -3.39
N ASP A 193 17.64 2.01 -3.53
CA ASP A 193 18.87 1.62 -4.22
C ASP A 193 18.80 2.04 -5.71
N CYS A 194 17.65 1.89 -6.37
CA CYS A 194 17.43 2.43 -7.71
C CYS A 194 17.63 3.96 -7.77
N SER A 195 17.11 4.69 -6.78
CA SER A 195 17.26 6.15 -6.75
C SER A 195 18.72 6.59 -6.59
N GLU A 196 19.52 5.82 -5.87
CA GLU A 196 20.95 6.05 -5.70
C GLU A 196 21.74 5.73 -6.99
N MET A 197 21.36 4.66 -7.69
CA MET A 197 21.96 4.30 -8.96
C MET A 197 21.75 5.37 -10.04
N ILE A 198 20.56 5.95 -10.14
CA ILE A 198 20.23 6.94 -11.18
C ILE A 198 20.52 8.39 -10.78
N GLN A 199 20.77 8.68 -9.51
CA GLN A 199 21.22 9.96 -8.92
C GLN A 199 20.63 11.22 -9.59
N LYS A 200 21.43 11.89 -10.45
CA LYS A 200 21.04 13.15 -11.13
C LYS A 200 19.80 13.06 -12.02
N HIS A 201 19.43 11.87 -12.43
CA HIS A 201 18.24 11.61 -13.24
C HIS A 201 17.00 11.40 -12.39
N PHE A 202 17.15 11.09 -11.09
CA PHE A 202 16.07 10.78 -10.16
C PHE A 202 15.15 11.99 -9.95
N LEU A 203 13.83 11.73 -9.98
CA LEU A 203 12.81 12.70 -9.60
C LEU A 203 12.15 12.33 -8.28
N PHE A 204 11.51 11.20 -8.26
CA PHE A 204 10.88 10.64 -7.07
C PHE A 204 10.61 9.15 -7.27
N TYR A 205 10.37 8.44 -6.17
CA TYR A 205 9.68 7.17 -6.22
C TYR A 205 8.43 7.19 -5.32
N TRP A 206 7.47 6.37 -5.71
CA TRP A 206 6.23 6.19 -4.99
C TRP A 206 5.89 4.71 -4.96
N VAL A 207 5.98 4.12 -3.75
CA VAL A 207 5.71 2.70 -3.49
C VAL A 207 6.62 1.78 -4.33
N ASP A 208 6.18 1.32 -5.48
CA ASP A 208 6.83 0.37 -6.39
C ASP A 208 7.17 0.96 -7.76
N GLY A 209 6.95 2.25 -7.94
CA GLY A 209 7.28 3.00 -9.15
C GLY A 209 8.33 4.09 -8.92
N ILE A 210 9.35 4.17 -9.78
CA ILE A 210 10.39 5.21 -9.77
C ILE A 210 10.32 6.04 -11.03
N TYR A 211 10.38 7.37 -10.86
CA TYR A 211 10.27 8.38 -11.92
C TYR A 211 11.59 9.10 -12.09
N PHE A 212 12.04 9.25 -13.32
CA PHE A 212 13.34 9.85 -13.63
C PHE A 212 13.32 10.60 -14.96
N VAL A 213 14.27 11.53 -15.13
CA VAL A 213 14.44 12.31 -16.37
C VAL A 213 15.62 11.78 -17.16
N GLU A 214 15.39 11.51 -18.43
CA GLU A 214 16.47 11.14 -19.35
C GLU A 214 16.18 11.69 -20.76
N LYS A 215 17.03 12.60 -21.20
CA LYS A 215 16.92 13.26 -22.53
C LYS A 215 17.68 12.54 -23.64
N SER A 216 18.84 12.00 -23.29
CA SER A 216 19.72 11.30 -24.23
C SER A 216 20.31 10.05 -23.60
N GLY A 217 20.43 8.96 -24.35
CA GLY A 217 20.97 7.71 -23.81
C GLY A 217 19.99 6.89 -22.96
N HIS A 218 18.72 7.24 -22.99
CA HIS A 218 17.66 6.57 -22.21
C HIS A 218 17.69 5.03 -22.32
N LYS A 219 18.01 4.48 -23.48
CA LYS A 219 18.08 3.01 -23.66
C LYS A 219 19.11 2.36 -22.74
N LYS A 220 20.29 3.01 -22.57
CA LYS A 220 21.35 2.47 -21.69
C LYS A 220 20.95 2.57 -20.22
N LEU A 221 20.43 3.72 -19.78
CA LEU A 221 19.98 3.92 -18.40
C LEU A 221 18.84 2.97 -18.05
N CYS A 222 17.81 2.89 -18.92
CA CYS A 222 16.68 1.98 -18.73
C CYS A 222 17.14 0.51 -18.64
N LYS A 223 18.02 0.08 -19.56
CA LYS A 223 18.56 -1.29 -19.54
C LYS A 223 19.34 -1.58 -18.27
N ASN A 224 20.19 -0.66 -17.82
CA ASN A 224 20.98 -0.81 -16.60
C ASN A 224 20.05 -0.92 -15.39
N LEU A 225 18.99 -0.11 -15.33
CA LEU A 225 18.04 -0.11 -14.23
C LEU A 225 17.24 -1.42 -14.18
N ILE A 226 16.77 -1.92 -15.33
CA ILE A 226 16.10 -3.23 -15.42
C ILE A 226 17.02 -4.35 -14.95
N ASN A 227 18.25 -4.38 -15.47
CA ASN A 227 19.23 -5.42 -15.11
C ASN A 227 19.52 -5.37 -13.61
N PHE A 228 19.72 -4.19 -13.04
CA PHE A 228 19.97 -4.01 -11.62
C PHE A 228 18.81 -4.58 -10.76
N VAL A 229 17.58 -4.23 -11.09
CA VAL A 229 16.39 -4.69 -10.36
C VAL A 229 16.23 -6.21 -10.48
N MET A 230 16.48 -6.76 -11.67
CA MET A 230 16.40 -8.20 -11.91
C MET A 230 17.52 -8.97 -11.19
N GLU A 231 18.78 -8.50 -11.28
CA GLU A 231 19.94 -9.20 -10.70
C GLU A 231 19.99 -9.11 -9.18
N GLN A 232 19.63 -7.94 -8.58
CA GLN A 232 19.75 -7.72 -7.15
C GLN A 232 18.51 -8.12 -6.36
N TYR A 233 17.34 -8.10 -7.00
CA TYR A 233 16.05 -8.28 -6.32
C TYR A 233 15.18 -9.39 -6.89
N ASP A 234 15.55 -9.96 -8.04
CA ASP A 234 14.74 -10.93 -8.80
C ASP A 234 13.32 -10.39 -9.07
N TYR A 235 13.23 -9.11 -9.50
CA TYR A 235 11.96 -8.50 -9.85
C TYR A 235 11.83 -8.29 -11.35
N GLU A 236 10.67 -8.64 -11.88
CA GLU A 236 10.22 -8.17 -13.19
C GLU A 236 9.75 -6.72 -13.06
N CYS A 237 10.16 -5.88 -13.99
CA CYS A 237 9.72 -4.51 -14.07
C CYS A 237 9.42 -4.09 -15.51
N THR A 238 8.66 -3.02 -15.65
CA THR A 238 8.37 -2.37 -16.93
C THR A 238 8.87 -0.95 -16.89
N ILE A 239 9.36 -0.44 -18.03
CA ILE A 239 9.75 0.97 -18.19
C ILE A 239 8.92 1.57 -19.32
N GLU A 240 8.36 2.75 -19.08
CA GLU A 240 7.63 3.48 -20.09
C GLU A 240 7.97 4.98 -20.09
N LYS A 241 7.87 5.61 -21.26
CA LYS A 241 7.97 7.06 -21.41
C LYS A 241 6.64 7.70 -21.03
N LEU A 242 6.73 8.82 -20.32
CA LEU A 242 5.61 9.67 -19.93
C LEU A 242 5.70 11.01 -20.69
N ASP A 243 4.58 11.71 -20.80
CA ASP A 243 4.60 13.06 -21.41
C ASP A 243 5.27 14.04 -20.46
N ARG A 244 4.77 14.12 -19.22
CA ARG A 244 5.27 15.03 -18.20
C ARG A 244 4.79 14.64 -16.79
N VAL A 245 5.43 15.26 -15.82
CA VAL A 245 4.98 15.30 -14.42
C VAL A 245 4.80 16.75 -14.01
N GLU A 246 3.65 17.05 -13.42
CA GLU A 246 3.36 18.34 -12.79
C GLU A 246 3.37 18.19 -11.27
N ALA A 247 4.14 19.01 -10.57
CA ALA A 247 4.12 19.11 -9.12
C ALA A 247 3.47 20.42 -8.70
N VAL A 248 2.39 20.34 -7.93
CA VAL A 248 1.61 21.49 -7.47
C VAL A 248 1.72 21.61 -5.96
N SER A 249 2.23 22.75 -5.49
CA SER A 249 2.34 23.06 -4.07
C SER A 249 1.02 23.56 -3.51
N LEU A 250 0.41 22.81 -2.61
CA LEU A 250 -0.77 23.21 -1.86
C LEU A 250 -0.40 23.56 -0.40
N LYS A 251 -1.31 24.21 0.34
CA LYS A 251 -1.06 24.67 1.71
C LYS A 251 -0.43 23.62 2.64
N ARG A 252 -0.85 22.36 2.55
CA ARG A 252 -0.41 21.28 3.45
C ARG A 252 0.22 20.07 2.76
N GLN A 253 0.22 20.04 1.43
CA GLN A 253 0.67 18.89 0.65
C GLN A 253 1.22 19.33 -0.71
N ILE A 254 2.04 18.48 -1.31
CA ILE A 254 2.39 18.55 -2.72
C ILE A 254 1.56 17.50 -3.45
N ARG A 255 0.94 17.88 -4.57
CA ARG A 255 0.31 16.97 -5.50
C ARG A 255 1.17 16.78 -6.73
N LEU A 256 1.33 15.53 -7.13
CA LEU A 256 2.01 15.14 -8.35
C LEU A 256 0.97 14.58 -9.31
N TYR A 257 0.95 15.09 -10.50
CA TYR A 257 0.14 14.61 -11.61
C TYR A 257 1.05 14.04 -12.68
N VAL A 258 0.83 12.80 -13.07
CA VAL A 258 1.58 12.11 -14.12
C VAL A 258 0.70 12.02 -15.35
N TYR A 259 1.24 12.43 -16.49
CA TYR A 259 0.52 12.45 -17.77
C TYR A 259 1.17 11.50 -18.77
N LYS A 260 0.31 10.80 -19.52
CA LYS A 260 0.68 9.93 -20.63
C LYS A 260 -0.39 9.98 -21.71
N ASP A 261 0.02 10.08 -22.97
CA ASP A 261 -0.87 10.18 -24.14
C ASP A 261 -1.91 11.31 -24.00
N GLY A 262 -1.46 12.47 -23.50
CA GLY A 262 -2.29 13.65 -23.26
C GLY A 262 -3.28 13.53 -22.11
N LYS A 263 -3.28 12.42 -21.36
CA LYS A 263 -4.22 12.14 -20.26
C LYS A 263 -3.52 12.00 -18.91
N LYS A 264 -4.23 12.35 -17.84
CA LYS A 264 -3.75 12.08 -16.49
C LYS A 264 -3.75 10.57 -16.22
N LYS A 265 -2.56 9.99 -16.05
CA LYS A 265 -2.34 8.57 -15.75
C LYS A 265 -2.50 8.29 -14.25
N SER A 266 -1.87 9.12 -13.42
CA SER A 266 -1.87 8.94 -11.96
C SER A 266 -1.78 10.27 -11.22
N GLU A 267 -2.14 10.22 -9.93
CA GLU A 267 -2.07 11.37 -9.02
C GLU A 267 -1.59 10.88 -7.65
N PHE A 268 -0.61 11.59 -7.09
CA PHE A 268 -0.06 11.33 -5.76
C PHE A 268 -0.23 12.57 -4.89
N SER A 269 -0.42 12.36 -3.59
CA SER A 269 -0.62 13.46 -2.64
C SER A 269 0.25 13.23 -1.41
N VAL A 270 1.23 14.10 -1.20
CA VAL A 270 2.23 13.97 -0.15
C VAL A 270 2.12 15.12 0.84
N PRO A 271 1.86 14.86 2.12
CA PRO A 271 1.89 15.89 3.15
C PRO A 271 3.27 16.54 3.28
N LYS A 272 3.38 17.87 3.20
CA LYS A 272 4.66 18.62 3.32
C LYS A 272 5.46 18.23 4.59
N LYS A 273 4.77 17.96 5.71
CA LYS A 273 5.40 17.49 6.95
C LYS A 273 6.14 16.15 6.83
N ARG A 274 5.78 15.29 5.87
CA ARG A 274 6.48 14.02 5.60
C ARG A 274 7.72 14.21 4.76
N ILE A 275 7.69 15.16 3.82
CA ILE A 275 8.82 15.50 2.97
C ILE A 275 9.97 16.03 3.83
N LYS A 276 9.70 16.97 4.74
CA LYS A 276 10.71 17.53 5.67
C LYS A 276 11.34 16.48 6.60
N LYS A 277 10.63 15.42 6.98
CA LYS A 277 11.17 14.35 7.83
C LYS A 277 12.13 13.39 7.11
N SER A 278 11.97 13.20 5.80
CA SER A 278 12.88 12.34 5.01
C SER A 278 14.27 12.93 4.85
N TYR A 279 14.43 14.27 4.98
CA TYR A 279 15.73 14.95 4.93
C TYR A 279 16.58 14.76 6.19
N LEU A 280 15.93 14.89 7.36
CA LEU A 280 16.65 14.84 8.64
C LEU A 280 17.24 13.44 8.95
N SER A 281 16.78 12.41 8.22
CA SER A 281 17.33 11.05 8.34
C SER A 281 18.50 10.78 7.40
N SER A 282 18.65 11.53 6.31
CA SER A 282 19.75 11.37 5.34
C SER A 282 20.99 12.21 5.67
N GLU A 283 20.89 13.21 6.57
CA GLU A 283 22.04 14.00 7.03
C GLU A 283 22.70 13.44 8.30
N LYS A 284 22.23 12.30 8.82
CA LYS A 284 22.74 11.69 10.06
C LYS A 284 23.45 10.35 9.86
N ASN A 285 23.79 10.00 8.61
CA ASN A 285 24.61 8.82 8.32
C ASN A 285 25.89 9.21 7.58
#